data_79ddb3c5aec2b63bc35f37c19231b05a
#
_entry.id   79ddb3c5aec2b63bc35f37c19231b05a
#
_cell.length_a   1.000
_cell.length_b   1.000
_cell.length_c   1.000
_cell.angle_alpha   90.00
_cell.angle_beta   90.00
_cell.angle_gamma   90.00
#
_symmetry.space_group_name_H-M   'P 1'
#
loop_
_entity.id
_entity.type
_entity.pdbx_description
1 polymer ?
#
loop_
_entity_poly.entity_id
_entity_poly.type
_entity_poly.pdbx_seq_one_letter_code
_entity_poly.pdbx_strand_id
1 'polypeptide(L)'
;TVLQYLTSVPAWYLATSVDDQPHVRPFSFAAEQDGKLWFCTATTKDVWEELLANQRFEATSWWPGHGWLILRGIAGLDDRVGDDIRQAGYDHLTGLGEHYDGPHDPTLVYFSVEDPQAWICNHDEWKPLVF
;
A
#
# COMPACT_ATOMS: atom_id res chain seq x y z
N THR A 1 -1.04 8.87 -12.47
CA THR A 1 0.00 8.01 -11.86
C THR A 1 -0.63 7.00 -10.91
N VAL A 2 0.10 5.96 -10.58
CA VAL A 2 -0.36 4.98 -9.58
C VAL A 2 -0.69 5.69 -8.26
N LEU A 3 0.18 6.57 -7.81
CA LEU A 3 -0.03 7.31 -6.56
C LEU A 3 -1.34 8.13 -6.59
N GLN A 4 -1.69 8.73 -7.72
CA GLN A 4 -2.96 9.46 -7.86
C GLN A 4 -4.16 8.54 -7.67
N TYR A 5 -4.13 7.32 -8.21
CA TYR A 5 -5.21 6.36 -8.04
C TYR A 5 -5.36 5.90 -6.59
N LEU A 6 -4.26 5.85 -5.84
CA LEU A 6 -4.28 5.45 -4.43
C LEU A 6 -4.69 6.60 -3.51
N THR A 7 -4.32 7.83 -3.84
CA THR A 7 -4.59 8.99 -2.98
C THR A 7 -5.87 9.74 -3.31
N SER A 8 -6.51 9.46 -4.46
CA SER A 8 -7.76 10.12 -4.88
C SER A 8 -9.01 9.41 -4.37
N VAL A 9 -8.87 8.37 -3.57
CA VAL A 9 -9.97 7.59 -3.00
C VAL A 9 -9.78 7.47 -1.49
N PRO A 10 -10.87 7.30 -0.70
CA PRO A 10 -10.75 7.20 0.76
C PRO A 10 -9.99 5.97 1.22
N ALA A 11 -10.08 4.88 0.48
CA ALA A 11 -9.39 3.64 0.77
C ALA A 11 -9.14 2.87 -0.52
N TRP A 12 -8.09 2.08 -0.52
CA TRP A 12 -7.77 1.11 -1.55
C TRP A 12 -7.53 -0.23 -0.87
N TYR A 13 -7.47 -1.32 -1.63
CA TYR A 13 -7.51 -2.65 -1.05
C TYR A 13 -6.30 -3.45 -1.49
N LEU A 14 -5.67 -4.12 -0.54
CA LEU A 14 -4.46 -4.89 -0.77
C LEU A 14 -4.72 -6.35 -0.40
N ALA A 15 -4.41 -7.24 -1.34
CA ALA A 15 -4.56 -8.68 -1.17
C ALA A 15 -3.22 -9.35 -0.99
N THR A 16 -3.18 -10.29 -0.07
CA THR A 16 -2.04 -11.19 0.18
C THR A 16 -2.51 -12.63 0.03
N SER A 17 -1.58 -13.56 0.01
CA SER A 17 -1.91 -15.00 -0.05
C SER A 17 -0.93 -15.79 0.81
N VAL A 18 -1.45 -16.61 1.70
CA VAL A 18 -0.67 -17.51 2.55
C VAL A 18 -1.35 -18.88 2.55
N ASP A 19 -0.57 -19.92 2.30
CA ASP A 19 -1.07 -21.33 2.27
C ASP A 19 -2.30 -21.47 1.35
N ASP A 20 -2.22 -20.87 0.16
CA ASP A 20 -3.29 -20.86 -0.86
C ASP A 20 -4.57 -20.13 -0.43
N GLN A 21 -4.56 -19.44 0.71
CA GLN A 21 -5.70 -18.64 1.14
C GLN A 21 -5.44 -17.17 0.83
N PRO A 22 -6.25 -16.53 -0.04
CA PRO A 22 -6.17 -15.09 -0.24
C PRO A 22 -6.81 -14.33 0.92
N HIS A 23 -6.21 -13.19 1.23
CA HIS A 23 -6.70 -12.26 2.24
C HIS A 23 -6.75 -10.86 1.63
N VAL A 24 -7.72 -10.05 1.99
CA VAL A 24 -7.85 -8.68 1.51
C VAL A 24 -8.24 -7.75 2.65
N ARG A 25 -7.70 -6.54 2.64
CA ARG A 25 -8.02 -5.50 3.63
C ARG A 25 -7.87 -4.11 3.03
N PRO A 26 -8.55 -3.11 3.61
CA PRO A 26 -8.36 -1.74 3.18
C PRO A 26 -7.03 -1.17 3.67
N PHE A 27 -6.46 -0.32 2.82
CA PHE A 27 -5.33 0.57 3.11
C PHE A 27 -5.74 1.98 2.71
N SER A 28 -5.04 2.98 3.21
CA SER A 28 -5.34 4.36 2.85
C SER A 28 -4.12 5.26 2.69
N PHE A 29 -2.96 4.86 3.23
CA PHE A 29 -1.75 5.66 3.12
C PHE A 29 -0.83 5.15 2.01
N ALA A 30 -0.43 6.06 1.13
CA ALA A 30 0.58 5.81 0.12
C ALA A 30 1.44 7.06 -0.06
N ALA A 31 2.73 6.86 -0.26
CA ALA A 31 3.68 7.94 -0.51
C ALA A 31 4.74 7.48 -1.52
N GLU A 32 5.51 8.43 -2.02
CA GLU A 32 6.62 8.16 -2.93
C GLU A 32 7.92 8.69 -2.34
N GLN A 33 8.97 7.87 -2.41
CA GLN A 33 10.31 8.27 -2.04
C GLN A 33 11.30 7.52 -2.93
N ASP A 34 12.23 8.27 -3.53
CA ASP A 34 13.30 7.71 -4.38
C ASP A 34 12.79 6.83 -5.52
N GLY A 35 11.67 7.24 -6.13
CA GLY A 35 11.06 6.53 -7.25
C GLY A 35 10.29 5.28 -6.89
N LYS A 36 10.09 5.00 -5.60
CA LYS A 36 9.31 3.85 -5.11
C LYS A 36 8.07 4.30 -4.37
N LEU A 37 7.03 3.49 -4.48
CA LEU A 37 5.85 3.63 -3.63
C LEU A 37 6.11 2.98 -2.28
N TRP A 38 5.58 3.61 -1.23
CA TRP A 38 5.68 3.15 0.14
C TRP A 38 4.29 3.14 0.78
N PHE A 39 4.02 2.06 1.50
CA PHE A 39 2.79 1.88 2.27
C PHE A 39 3.16 1.70 3.74
N CYS A 40 2.20 1.92 4.64
CA CYS A 40 2.45 1.68 6.05
C CYS A 40 1.40 0.77 6.66
N THR A 41 1.84 0.03 7.67
CA THR A 41 1.01 -0.87 8.46
C THR A 41 1.58 -0.95 9.87
N ALA A 42 1.09 -1.89 10.66
CA ALA A 42 1.61 -2.13 12.00
C ALA A 42 2.01 -3.58 12.16
N THR A 43 3.05 -3.83 12.94
CA THR A 43 3.52 -5.19 13.23
C THR A 43 2.48 -6.05 13.96
N THR A 44 1.47 -5.41 14.54
CA THR A 44 0.36 -6.06 15.24
C THR A 44 -0.77 -6.49 14.32
N LYS A 45 -0.73 -6.11 13.04
CA LYS A 45 -1.78 -6.43 12.06
C LYS A 45 -1.43 -7.70 11.29
N ASP A 46 -2.45 -8.49 10.94
CA ASP A 46 -2.28 -9.75 10.22
C ASP A 46 -1.55 -9.58 8.89
N VAL A 47 -1.76 -8.46 8.19
CA VAL A 47 -1.11 -8.20 6.90
C VAL A 47 0.41 -8.22 7.01
N TRP A 48 0.98 -7.74 8.11
CA TRP A 48 2.44 -7.76 8.29
C TRP A 48 2.97 -9.19 8.33
N GLU A 49 2.34 -10.06 9.11
CA GLU A 49 2.72 -11.48 9.18
C GLU A 49 2.53 -12.19 7.85
N GLU A 50 1.46 -11.86 7.13
CA GLU A 50 1.18 -12.42 5.81
C GLU A 50 2.25 -12.02 4.80
N LEU A 51 2.69 -10.75 4.81
CA LEU A 51 3.76 -10.28 3.93
C LEU A 51 5.12 -10.88 4.31
N LEU A 52 5.37 -11.14 5.60
CA LEU A 52 6.57 -11.85 6.01
C LEU A 52 6.59 -13.28 5.47
N ALA A 53 5.44 -13.94 5.41
CA ALA A 53 5.32 -15.30 4.88
C ALA A 53 5.34 -15.35 3.35
N ASN A 54 4.73 -14.36 2.69
CA ASN A 54 4.70 -14.24 1.24
C ASN A 54 4.64 -12.75 0.87
N GLN A 55 5.72 -12.24 0.30
CA GLN A 55 5.88 -10.82 -0.01
C GLN A 55 5.06 -10.36 -1.24
N ARG A 56 4.52 -11.27 -2.02
CA ARG A 56 3.72 -10.92 -3.19
C ARG A 56 2.37 -10.40 -2.78
N PHE A 57 1.95 -9.30 -3.42
CA PHE A 57 0.63 -8.72 -3.16
C PHE A 57 0.02 -8.20 -4.46
N GLU A 58 -1.28 -7.98 -4.42
CA GLU A 58 -2.00 -7.25 -5.45
C GLU A 58 -2.91 -6.23 -4.78
N ALA A 59 -2.97 -5.04 -5.35
CA ALA A 59 -3.77 -3.95 -4.81
C ALA A 59 -4.68 -3.40 -5.89
N THR A 60 -5.83 -2.87 -5.48
CA THR A 60 -6.77 -2.21 -6.37
C THR A 60 -7.38 -0.99 -5.72
N SER A 61 -7.68 0.02 -6.54
CA SER A 61 -8.53 1.13 -6.17
C SER A 61 -9.49 1.41 -7.32
N TRP A 62 -10.68 1.89 -7.00
CA TRP A 62 -11.63 2.35 -7.99
C TRP A 62 -11.78 3.86 -7.86
N TRP A 63 -11.40 4.56 -8.92
CA TRP A 63 -11.52 6.02 -9.01
C TRP A 63 -12.64 6.34 -10.00
N PRO A 64 -13.85 6.69 -9.52
CA PRO A 64 -14.98 6.95 -10.41
C PRO A 64 -14.66 7.93 -11.53
N GLY A 65 -14.98 7.56 -12.77
CA GLY A 65 -14.66 8.33 -13.96
C GLY A 65 -13.27 8.08 -14.54
N HIS A 66 -12.40 7.33 -13.83
CA HIS A 66 -11.02 7.07 -14.26
C HIS A 66 -10.71 5.57 -14.41
N GLY A 67 -11.65 4.69 -14.05
CA GLY A 67 -11.44 3.24 -14.06
C GLY A 67 -10.86 2.74 -12.73
N TRP A 68 -10.39 1.50 -12.72
CA TRP A 68 -9.77 0.95 -11.52
C TRP A 68 -8.32 0.55 -11.80
N LEU A 69 -7.52 0.68 -10.75
CA LEU A 69 -6.11 0.30 -10.75
C LEU A 69 -5.98 -1.17 -10.37
N ILE A 70 -5.11 -1.88 -11.08
CA ILE A 70 -4.51 -3.12 -10.60
C ILE A 70 -3.02 -2.86 -10.44
N LEU A 71 -2.51 -3.08 -9.24
CA LEU A 71 -1.10 -2.95 -8.91
C LEU A 71 -0.60 -4.27 -8.35
N ARG A 72 0.39 -4.87 -8.99
CA ARG A 72 1.09 -6.06 -8.47
C ARG A 72 2.48 -5.67 -8.06
N GLY A 73 2.94 -6.25 -6.95
CA GLY A 73 4.29 -5.98 -6.48
C GLY A 73 4.77 -7.02 -5.49
N ILE A 74 6.01 -6.80 -5.07
CA ILE A 74 6.66 -7.55 -4.01
C ILE A 74 6.94 -6.56 -2.90
N ALA A 75 6.51 -6.85 -1.68
CA ALA A 75 6.75 -5.97 -0.55
C ALA A 75 8.24 -6.01 -0.17
N GLY A 76 8.88 -4.85 -0.21
CA GLY A 76 10.22 -4.66 0.33
C GLY A 76 10.10 -4.34 1.81
N LEU A 77 10.49 -5.28 2.66
CA LEU A 77 10.26 -5.20 4.11
C LEU A 77 11.39 -4.50 4.88
N ASP A 78 12.25 -3.81 4.16
CA ASP A 78 13.35 -3.04 4.72
C ASP A 78 12.91 -1.58 4.88
N ASP A 79 12.41 -1.26 6.05
CA ASP A 79 11.78 0.00 6.43
C ASP A 79 12.79 1.18 6.39
N ARG A 80 12.97 1.80 5.22
CA ARG A 80 13.94 2.89 4.99
C ARG A 80 13.31 4.21 4.58
N VAL A 81 12.12 4.50 5.04
CA VAL A 81 11.50 5.79 4.74
C VAL A 81 12.13 6.92 5.55
N GLY A 82 12.11 8.12 4.97
CA GLY A 82 12.56 9.33 5.64
C GLY A 82 11.56 9.82 6.69
N ASP A 83 12.00 10.78 7.51
CA ASP A 83 11.22 11.32 8.62
C ASP A 83 9.93 12.02 8.16
N ASP A 84 9.94 12.63 6.98
CA ASP A 84 8.76 13.29 6.41
C ASP A 84 7.64 12.29 6.10
N ILE A 85 7.98 11.12 5.55
CA ILE A 85 7.01 10.06 5.29
C ILE A 85 6.54 9.44 6.60
N ARG A 86 7.43 9.22 7.56
CA ARG A 86 7.05 8.72 8.89
C ARG A 86 6.07 9.64 9.58
N GLN A 87 6.30 10.94 9.52
CA GLN A 87 5.39 11.92 10.10
C GLN A 87 4.04 11.90 9.38
N ALA A 88 4.06 11.87 8.05
CA ALA A 88 2.83 11.85 7.24
C ALA A 88 1.98 10.58 7.52
N GLY A 89 2.62 9.42 7.58
CA GLY A 89 1.94 8.16 7.89
C GLY A 89 1.37 8.15 9.31
N TYR A 90 2.14 8.63 10.28
CA TYR A 90 1.70 8.76 11.66
C TYR A 90 0.48 9.67 11.78
N ASP A 91 0.53 10.85 11.16
CA ASP A 91 -0.58 11.80 11.18
C ASP A 91 -1.82 11.22 10.50
N HIS A 92 -1.64 10.54 9.39
CA HIS A 92 -2.73 9.92 8.64
C HIS A 92 -3.44 8.85 9.46
N LEU A 93 -2.70 7.92 10.05
CA LEU A 93 -3.28 6.81 10.80
C LEU A 93 -3.88 7.27 12.13
N THR A 94 -3.25 8.22 12.82
CA THR A 94 -3.82 8.78 14.04
C THR A 94 -5.10 9.58 13.76
N GLY A 95 -5.17 10.21 12.60
CA GLY A 95 -6.39 10.84 12.10
C GLY A 95 -7.53 9.86 11.85
N LEU A 96 -7.22 8.56 11.65
CA LEU A 96 -8.20 7.48 11.52
C LEU A 96 -8.52 6.78 12.84
N GLY A 97 -7.98 7.28 13.96
CA GLY A 97 -8.23 6.73 15.29
C GLY A 97 -7.26 5.64 15.75
N GLU A 98 -6.20 5.38 15.00
CA GLU A 98 -5.15 4.46 15.44
C GLU A 98 -4.22 5.16 16.44
N HIS A 99 -3.60 4.39 17.33
CA HIS A 99 -2.76 4.92 18.40
C HIS A 99 -1.33 4.39 18.30
N TYR A 100 -0.37 5.31 18.20
CA TYR A 100 1.06 5.01 18.15
C TYR A 100 1.81 6.01 19.03
N ASP A 101 2.98 5.62 19.51
CA ASP A 101 3.86 6.46 20.35
C ASP A 101 4.75 7.38 19.50
N GLY A 102 4.18 8.07 18.54
CA GLY A 102 4.88 8.98 17.66
C GLY A 102 5.27 8.36 16.31
N PRO A 103 5.85 9.18 15.40
CA PRO A 103 6.19 8.73 14.04
C PRO A 103 7.28 7.66 13.98
N HIS A 104 8.04 7.49 15.05
CA HIS A 104 9.10 6.48 15.16
C HIS A 104 8.72 5.30 16.05
N ASP A 105 7.43 5.11 16.33
CA ASP A 105 6.95 3.94 17.05
C ASP A 105 7.40 2.68 16.31
N PRO A 106 8.10 1.74 16.98
CA PRO A 106 8.61 0.53 16.31
C PRO A 106 7.52 -0.40 15.80
N THR A 107 6.27 -0.25 16.26
CA THR A 107 5.15 -1.03 15.72
C THR A 107 4.60 -0.46 14.42
N LEU A 108 4.87 0.81 14.12
CA LEU A 108 4.49 1.45 12.87
C LEU A 108 5.58 1.21 11.83
N VAL A 109 5.29 0.42 10.81
CA VAL A 109 6.27 -0.03 9.83
C VAL A 109 5.85 0.33 8.42
N TYR A 110 6.84 0.50 7.55
CA TYR A 110 6.66 0.85 6.16
C TYR A 110 7.24 -0.23 5.27
N PHE A 111 6.62 -0.46 4.13
CA PHE A 111 7.15 -1.37 3.13
C PHE A 111 7.06 -0.72 1.75
N SER A 112 8.07 -1.02 0.93
CA SER A 112 8.14 -0.51 -0.44
C SER A 112 7.49 -1.48 -1.41
N VAL A 113 7.16 -0.96 -2.60
CA VAL A 113 6.69 -1.79 -3.71
C VAL A 113 7.88 -2.07 -4.62
N GLU A 114 8.30 -3.34 -4.65
CA GLU A 114 9.38 -3.83 -5.52
C GLU A 114 8.78 -4.50 -6.75
N ASP A 115 9.52 -4.45 -7.88
CA ASP A 115 9.13 -5.03 -9.17
C ASP A 115 7.67 -4.75 -9.55
N PRO A 116 7.22 -3.47 -9.49
CA PRO A 116 5.81 -3.15 -9.69
C PRO A 116 5.36 -3.34 -11.13
N GLN A 117 4.12 -3.82 -11.27
CA GLN A 117 3.38 -3.81 -12.53
C GLN A 117 2.02 -3.19 -12.25
N ALA A 118 1.56 -2.30 -13.11
CA ALA A 118 0.28 -1.64 -12.92
C ALA A 118 -0.49 -1.50 -14.22
N TRP A 119 -1.81 -1.58 -14.10
CA TRP A 119 -2.75 -1.40 -15.21
C TRP A 119 -3.92 -0.54 -14.76
N ILE A 120 -4.45 0.23 -15.70
CA ILE A 120 -5.75 0.86 -15.56
C ILE A 120 -6.74 0.02 -16.35
N CYS A 121 -7.78 -0.40 -15.65
CA CYS A 121 -8.82 -1.25 -16.20
C CYS A 121 -10.08 -0.42 -16.40
N ASN A 122 -10.67 -0.54 -17.59
CA ASN A 122 -11.90 0.13 -17.93
C ASN A 122 -12.69 -0.79 -18.84
N HIS A 123 -13.89 -1.21 -18.40
CA HIS A 123 -14.66 -2.27 -19.06
C HIS A 123 -13.80 -3.54 -19.20
N ASP A 124 -13.54 -3.98 -20.42
CA ASP A 124 -12.80 -5.22 -20.70
C ASP A 124 -11.34 -4.95 -21.11
N GLU A 125 -10.87 -3.70 -20.97
CA GLU A 125 -9.56 -3.31 -21.45
C GLU A 125 -8.61 -3.01 -20.28
N TRP A 126 -7.43 -3.62 -20.32
CA TRP A 126 -6.34 -3.38 -19.38
C TRP A 126 -5.23 -2.63 -20.10
N LYS A 127 -4.96 -1.41 -19.66
CA LYS A 127 -3.88 -0.58 -20.20
C LYS A 127 -2.75 -0.47 -19.20
N PRO A 128 -1.49 -0.79 -19.60
CA PRO A 128 -0.35 -0.57 -18.71
C PRO A 128 -0.28 0.87 -18.24
N LEU A 129 0.00 1.05 -16.96
CA LEU A 129 0.19 2.36 -16.36
C LEU A 129 1.65 2.57 -16.03
N VAL A 130 2.17 3.72 -16.45
CA VAL A 130 3.52 4.15 -16.11
C VAL A 130 3.48 4.84 -14.74
N PHE A 131 4.45 4.52 -13.91
CA PHE A 131 4.55 5.03 -12.53
C PHE A 131 4.94 6.49 -12.43
#